data_f4545f96222ad35564d47d7dcc220e44
#
_entry.id   f4545f96222ad35564d47d7dcc220e44
#
_cell.length_a   1.000
_cell.length_b   1.000
_cell.length_c   1.000
_cell.angle_alpha   90.00
_cell.angle_beta   90.00
_cell.angle_gamma   90.00
#
_symmetry.space_group_name_H-M   'P 1'
#
loop_
_entity.id
_entity.type
_entity.pdbx_description
1 polymer ?
#
loop_
_entity_poly.entity_id
_entity_poly.type
_entity_poly.pdbx_seq_one_letter_code
_entity_poly.pdbx_strand_id
1 'polypeptide(L)'
;MRSFIAVLGLTVQLLWGPTVARADAATAEVRYVITNGGVDTKGAGQAHFFAPGHHDNTIAWAGSGGSVRIPAGTYDVQVTFGDGAAHKEIWIDNQTFSGTVERTVEIGVNVAQVRYVITNGGIDTKGAGQAHFFAPGHHDNTIAWAGSGGSVRIPPGTYDVQVTFADGAAHKEIWIDNQTFSGTVERTVEIGLPVAEVRYVITNGGVDTKGAGQAHFFAPGHHDNTIAWTGSGGSVRIPAGAYDVEVTFAEGLVNKQVWLDNQSFSGHVDRTVELALTLAEPTVAATVNGADIGDKATIAYIDPARNDVIGAVRSSQPALLEAGTYDIHATLAGAEGWLRKVALTGKPHLTIPLKPRVTQVLQAAGPPPTACTIEVYGVNFDFDKATLRPESEPVLKQVLALFTTTPGFSAEVSGHTDDIGTPAYNLKLSEARAEAVKAWLVAHGIAASRVTSRGYGDTVPLVPNTSDANRFKNRRVELHRPNCR
;
A
#
# COMPACT_ATOMS: atom_id res chain seq x y z
N MET A 1 -15.47 22.55 -37.18
CA MET A 1 -16.85 22.98 -37.42
C MET A 1 -17.24 23.93 -36.30
N ARG A 2 -17.45 25.19 -36.64
CA ARG A 2 -17.81 26.28 -35.73
C ARG A 2 -19.32 26.24 -35.48
N SER A 3 -19.76 26.24 -34.23
CA SER A 3 -21.18 26.49 -33.90
C SER A 3 -21.31 27.83 -33.21
N PHE A 4 -22.09 28.68 -33.86
CA PHE A 4 -22.52 29.97 -33.37
C PHE A 4 -23.63 29.79 -32.32
N ILE A 5 -23.55 30.51 -31.21
CA ILE A 5 -24.66 30.73 -30.29
C ILE A 5 -25.08 32.20 -30.40
N ALA A 6 -26.31 32.38 -30.74
CA ALA A 6 -26.95 33.69 -30.89
C ALA A 6 -27.19 34.33 -29.51
N VAL A 7 -26.83 35.61 -29.41
CA VAL A 7 -27.11 36.47 -28.26
C VAL A 7 -28.46 37.17 -28.51
N LEU A 8 -29.45 36.88 -27.68
CA LEU A 8 -30.69 37.65 -27.62
C LEU A 8 -30.45 38.96 -26.84
N GLY A 9 -30.52 40.06 -27.53
CA GLY A 9 -30.46 41.38 -26.92
C GLY A 9 -31.75 41.72 -26.18
N LEU A 10 -31.65 41.94 -24.87
CA LEU A 10 -32.72 42.56 -24.08
C LEU A 10 -32.36 44.04 -23.88
N THR A 11 -33.07 44.90 -24.54
CA THR A 11 -33.03 46.37 -24.35
C THR A 11 -33.75 46.73 -23.04
N VAL A 12 -32.97 47.08 -22.00
CA VAL A 12 -33.51 47.70 -20.79
C VAL A 12 -33.49 49.21 -20.96
N GLN A 13 -34.67 49.80 -20.96
CA GLN A 13 -34.85 51.26 -20.89
C GLN A 13 -34.40 51.77 -19.54
N LEU A 14 -33.34 52.59 -19.51
CA LEU A 14 -32.91 53.34 -18.34
C LEU A 14 -33.88 54.48 -18.06
N LEU A 15 -34.67 54.33 -17.01
CA LEU A 15 -35.39 55.45 -16.39
C LEU A 15 -34.36 56.24 -15.56
N TRP A 16 -34.07 57.45 -15.98
CA TRP A 16 -33.34 58.46 -15.23
C TRP A 16 -34.16 58.90 -14.01
N GLY A 17 -33.87 58.28 -12.84
CA GLY A 17 -34.24 58.91 -11.54
C GLY A 17 -33.10 59.81 -11.10
N PRO A 18 -33.35 60.80 -10.22
CA PRO A 18 -32.32 61.72 -9.79
C PRO A 18 -31.22 60.93 -9.08
N THR A 19 -29.99 61.07 -9.59
CA THR A 19 -28.76 60.58 -8.90
C THR A 19 -28.66 61.30 -7.58
N VAL A 20 -29.07 60.65 -6.49
CA VAL A 20 -28.65 61.01 -5.17
C VAL A 20 -27.16 60.75 -5.12
N ALA A 21 -26.36 61.77 -5.15
CA ALA A 21 -24.92 61.69 -4.90
C ALA A 21 -24.72 60.99 -3.54
N ARG A 22 -24.32 59.73 -3.59
CA ARG A 22 -23.89 59.00 -2.38
C ARG A 22 -22.65 59.76 -1.91
N ALA A 23 -22.78 60.54 -0.84
CA ALA A 23 -21.64 61.18 -0.19
C ALA A 23 -20.60 60.04 0.03
N ASP A 24 -19.42 60.18 -0.53
CA ASP A 24 -18.32 59.25 -0.29
C ASP A 24 -18.15 59.16 1.25
N ALA A 25 -18.44 58.00 1.78
CA ALA A 25 -18.29 57.81 3.24
C ALA A 25 -16.83 58.13 3.58
N ALA A 26 -16.62 59.06 4.50
CA ALA A 26 -15.28 59.41 4.93
C ALA A 26 -14.56 58.16 5.38
N THR A 27 -13.36 57.94 4.83
CA THR A 27 -12.54 56.79 5.16
C THR A 27 -11.41 57.20 6.12
N ALA A 28 -11.05 56.28 6.99
CA ALA A 28 -9.83 56.39 7.82
C ALA A 28 -8.76 55.46 7.28
N GLU A 29 -7.52 55.90 7.21
CA GLU A 29 -6.35 55.06 7.01
C GLU A 29 -5.70 54.78 8.37
N VAL A 30 -5.74 53.51 8.80
CA VAL A 30 -5.33 53.12 10.15
C VAL A 30 -4.10 52.23 10.07
N ARG A 31 -3.07 52.57 10.83
CA ARG A 31 -1.83 51.80 10.99
C ARG A 31 -1.68 51.42 12.47
N TYR A 32 -1.51 50.13 12.72
CA TYR A 32 -1.13 49.62 14.02
C TYR A 32 0.33 49.14 14.02
N VAL A 33 1.09 49.62 15.00
CA VAL A 33 2.44 49.11 15.31
C VAL A 33 2.32 48.30 16.60
N ILE A 34 2.47 47.01 16.49
CA ILE A 34 2.36 46.07 17.60
C ILE A 34 3.77 45.73 18.03
N THR A 35 4.11 46.08 19.30
CA THR A 35 5.45 45.87 19.83
C THR A 35 5.45 44.81 20.92
N ASN A 36 6.57 44.10 21.02
CA ASN A 36 6.84 43.22 22.17
C ASN A 36 8.24 43.54 22.72
N GLY A 37 8.29 44.02 23.98
CA GLY A 37 9.52 44.54 24.56
C GLY A 37 10.05 45.78 23.81
N GLY A 38 9.16 46.63 23.29
CA GLY A 38 9.49 47.82 22.50
C GLY A 38 9.93 47.56 21.05
N VAL A 39 10.00 46.29 20.60
CA VAL A 39 10.38 45.88 19.23
C VAL A 39 9.14 45.57 18.39
N ASP A 40 9.06 46.12 17.18
CA ASP A 40 7.97 45.82 16.25
C ASP A 40 7.90 44.31 15.93
N THR A 41 6.75 43.72 16.17
CA THR A 41 6.48 42.27 15.98
C THR A 41 6.35 41.89 14.53
N LYS A 42 6.23 42.85 13.62
CA LYS A 42 6.08 42.62 12.14
C LYS A 42 4.95 41.63 11.87
N GLY A 43 5.25 40.54 11.11
CA GLY A 43 4.27 39.53 10.72
C GLY A 43 3.67 38.73 11.88
N ALA A 44 4.26 38.72 13.06
CA ALA A 44 3.74 38.00 14.22
C ALA A 44 2.59 38.77 14.96
N GLY A 45 2.47 40.08 14.73
CA GLY A 45 1.40 40.90 15.32
C GLY A 45 0.37 41.28 14.26
N GLN A 46 -0.92 41.25 14.62
CA GLN A 46 -2.02 41.66 13.75
C GLN A 46 -3.07 42.47 14.53
N ALA A 47 -3.70 43.45 13.87
CA ALA A 47 -4.84 44.19 14.38
C ALA A 47 -6.08 43.87 13.50
N HIS A 48 -7.15 43.42 14.12
CA HIS A 48 -8.43 43.09 13.48
C HIS A 48 -9.48 44.08 13.98
N PHE A 49 -10.32 44.61 13.08
CA PHE A 49 -11.33 45.62 13.35
C PHE A 49 -12.72 45.03 13.29
N PHE A 50 -13.52 45.28 14.30
CA PHE A 50 -14.88 44.76 14.44
C PHE A 50 -15.88 45.90 14.66
N ALA A 51 -17.15 45.68 14.41
CA ALA A 51 -18.20 46.59 14.82
C ALA A 51 -18.30 46.60 16.35
N PRO A 52 -18.57 47.76 16.99
CA PRO A 52 -18.64 47.84 18.44
C PRO A 52 -19.64 46.84 19.04
N GLY A 53 -19.17 46.02 19.98
CA GLY A 53 -19.96 44.97 20.63
C GLY A 53 -20.25 43.72 19.77
N HIS A 54 -19.68 43.61 18.57
CA HIS A 54 -19.86 42.48 17.66
C HIS A 54 -18.50 41.91 17.26
N HIS A 55 -18.05 40.84 17.91
CA HIS A 55 -16.71 40.26 17.74
C HIS A 55 -16.71 39.01 16.84
N ASP A 56 -17.81 38.75 16.18
CA ASP A 56 -18.01 37.57 15.32
C ASP A 56 -17.57 37.73 13.84
N ASN A 57 -17.50 39.01 13.38
CA ASN A 57 -17.17 39.30 11.98
C ASN A 57 -16.11 40.40 11.86
N THR A 58 -14.91 40.03 11.47
CA THR A 58 -13.82 40.96 11.18
C THR A 58 -14.16 41.82 9.96
N ILE A 59 -14.19 43.16 10.16
CA ILE A 59 -14.44 44.13 9.07
C ILE A 59 -13.19 44.32 8.22
N ALA A 60 -12.04 44.42 8.87
CA ALA A 60 -10.75 44.60 8.23
C ALA A 60 -9.62 44.16 9.17
N TRP A 61 -8.42 43.96 8.64
CA TRP A 61 -7.23 43.63 9.43
C TRP A 61 -5.95 44.15 8.79
N ALA A 62 -4.91 44.35 9.58
CA ALA A 62 -3.56 44.63 9.09
C ALA A 62 -2.52 43.99 10.02
N GLY A 63 -1.39 43.51 9.43
CA GLY A 63 -0.22 43.14 10.21
C GLY A 63 0.47 44.35 10.83
N SER A 64 1.29 44.12 11.89
CA SER A 64 2.05 45.18 12.53
C SER A 64 2.86 45.98 11.52
N GLY A 65 2.74 47.32 11.65
CA GLY A 65 3.37 48.26 10.71
C GLY A 65 2.67 48.43 9.37
N GLY A 66 1.68 47.60 9.03
CA GLY A 66 0.84 47.76 7.83
C GLY A 66 -0.31 48.72 8.05
N SER A 67 -0.87 49.28 6.94
CA SER A 67 -2.03 50.16 6.97
C SER A 67 -3.26 49.50 6.37
N VAL A 68 -4.43 49.82 6.90
CA VAL A 68 -5.73 49.39 6.35
C VAL A 68 -6.67 50.57 6.22
N ARG A 69 -7.50 50.63 5.18
CA ARG A 69 -8.53 51.63 5.00
C ARG A 69 -9.89 51.07 5.42
N ILE A 70 -10.53 51.78 6.34
CA ILE A 70 -11.86 51.46 6.88
C ILE A 70 -12.76 52.67 6.79
N PRO A 71 -14.10 52.58 6.81
CA PRO A 71 -14.99 53.70 6.99
C PRO A 71 -14.64 54.45 8.28
N ALA A 72 -14.71 55.78 8.26
CA ALA A 72 -14.54 56.56 9.46
C ALA A 72 -15.64 56.23 10.50
N GLY A 73 -15.27 55.90 11.74
CA GLY A 73 -16.22 55.43 12.73
C GLY A 73 -15.57 54.86 13.96
N THR A 74 -16.38 54.21 14.81
CA THR A 74 -15.96 53.56 16.03
C THR A 74 -15.89 52.04 15.81
N TYR A 75 -14.86 51.40 16.34
CA TYR A 75 -14.54 49.96 16.16
C TYR A 75 -14.02 49.38 17.49
N ASP A 76 -14.29 48.11 17.68
CA ASP A 76 -13.51 47.32 18.63
C ASP A 76 -12.33 46.69 17.87
N VAL A 77 -11.15 46.72 18.47
CA VAL A 77 -9.90 46.27 17.84
C VAL A 77 -9.32 45.11 18.64
N GLN A 78 -9.24 43.97 18.03
CA GLN A 78 -8.49 42.82 18.54
C GLN A 78 -7.06 42.92 18.06
N VAL A 79 -6.11 43.00 18.97
CA VAL A 79 -4.69 42.93 18.66
C VAL A 79 -4.20 41.55 19.07
N THR A 80 -3.71 40.80 18.08
CA THR A 80 -3.19 39.44 18.28
C THR A 80 -1.69 39.40 18.08
N PHE A 81 -1.06 38.50 18.77
CA PHE A 81 0.37 38.18 18.61
C PHE A 81 0.55 36.68 18.68
N GLY A 82 1.34 36.11 17.74
CA GLY A 82 1.72 34.70 17.72
C GLY A 82 3.19 34.54 17.33
N ASP A 83 3.99 33.99 18.21
CA ASP A 83 5.40 33.68 17.97
C ASP A 83 5.76 32.31 18.55
N GLY A 84 5.87 31.33 17.67
CA GLY A 84 5.94 29.94 18.09
C GLY A 84 4.65 29.46 18.76
N ALA A 85 4.77 28.88 19.96
CA ALA A 85 3.62 28.49 20.77
C ALA A 85 3.14 29.63 21.71
N ALA A 86 3.85 30.77 21.74
CA ALA A 86 3.45 31.91 22.54
C ALA A 86 2.42 32.75 21.76
N HIS A 87 1.25 32.97 22.35
CA HIS A 87 0.24 33.85 21.76
C HIS A 87 -0.41 34.71 22.82
N LYS A 88 -0.94 35.84 22.41
CA LYS A 88 -1.73 36.74 23.24
C LYS A 88 -2.72 37.54 22.42
N GLU A 89 -3.86 37.80 23.01
CA GLU A 89 -4.88 38.68 22.46
C GLU A 89 -5.13 39.82 23.44
N ILE A 90 -5.36 41.04 22.90
CA ILE A 90 -5.80 42.23 23.64
C ILE A 90 -6.97 42.81 22.86
N TRP A 91 -8.08 43.04 23.54
CA TRP A 91 -9.20 43.80 23.02
C TRP A 91 -9.11 45.26 23.45
N ILE A 92 -9.34 46.18 22.50
CA ILE A 92 -9.33 47.63 22.71
C ILE A 92 -10.67 48.13 22.14
N ASP A 93 -11.63 48.27 23.03
CA ASP A 93 -13.01 48.58 22.63
C ASP A 93 -13.20 50.06 22.31
N ASN A 94 -14.22 50.35 21.48
CA ASN A 94 -14.71 51.71 21.20
C ASN A 94 -13.64 52.67 20.64
N GLN A 95 -12.75 52.18 19.78
CA GLN A 95 -11.71 53.03 19.17
C GLN A 95 -12.31 53.79 17.98
N THR A 96 -12.21 55.14 18.01
CA THR A 96 -12.70 55.99 16.91
C THR A 96 -11.57 56.36 15.97
N PHE A 97 -11.82 56.18 14.67
CA PHE A 97 -10.88 56.45 13.58
C PHE A 97 -11.45 57.42 12.57
N SER A 98 -10.66 58.45 12.22
CA SER A 98 -10.95 59.39 11.14
C SER A 98 -9.64 59.94 10.56
N GLY A 99 -9.55 60.15 9.25
CA GLY A 99 -8.30 60.57 8.59
C GLY A 99 -7.20 59.51 8.69
N THR A 100 -5.94 59.93 8.84
CA THR A 100 -4.81 59.02 9.00
C THR A 100 -4.44 58.87 10.46
N VAL A 101 -4.47 57.65 10.97
CA VAL A 101 -4.24 57.35 12.40
C VAL A 101 -3.17 56.27 12.53
N GLU A 102 -2.20 56.49 13.37
CA GLU A 102 -1.24 55.49 13.83
C GLU A 102 -1.44 55.21 15.34
N ARG A 103 -1.36 53.92 15.68
CA ARG A 103 -1.43 53.45 17.08
C ARG A 103 -0.31 52.48 17.36
N THR A 104 0.33 52.59 18.50
CA THR A 104 1.30 51.62 19.01
C THR A 104 0.68 50.84 20.18
N VAL A 105 0.77 49.52 20.15
CA VAL A 105 0.28 48.66 21.24
C VAL A 105 1.42 47.72 21.66
N GLU A 106 1.79 47.79 22.94
CA GLU A 106 2.75 46.86 23.54
C GLU A 106 2.03 45.58 23.97
N ILE A 107 2.37 44.45 23.39
CA ILE A 107 1.70 43.18 23.69
C ILE A 107 2.20 42.53 24.98
N GLY A 108 3.46 42.74 25.35
CA GLY A 108 4.03 42.29 26.62
C GLY A 108 3.97 40.77 26.80
N VAL A 109 4.38 40.00 25.84
CA VAL A 109 4.49 38.54 25.91
C VAL A 109 5.92 38.15 26.22
N ASN A 110 6.12 37.47 27.33
CA ASN A 110 7.41 36.85 27.61
C ASN A 110 7.52 35.56 26.79
N VAL A 111 8.68 35.35 26.19
CA VAL A 111 8.97 34.17 25.38
C VAL A 111 10.29 33.55 25.84
N ALA A 112 10.28 32.24 26.08
CA ALA A 112 11.48 31.45 26.25
C ALA A 112 11.90 30.88 24.87
N GLN A 113 13.14 31.08 24.50
CA GLN A 113 13.74 30.46 23.34
C GLN A 113 14.52 29.23 23.77
N VAL A 114 14.06 28.04 23.37
CA VAL A 114 14.63 26.78 23.83
C VAL A 114 15.25 26.05 22.65
N ARG A 115 16.49 25.62 22.82
CA ARG A 115 17.25 24.81 21.85
C ARG A 115 17.63 23.51 22.52
N TYR A 116 17.29 22.40 21.87
CA TYR A 116 17.78 21.05 22.24
C TYR A 116 18.82 20.58 21.23
N VAL A 117 19.96 20.13 21.74
CA VAL A 117 20.97 19.39 20.97
C VAL A 117 20.88 17.92 21.42
N ILE A 118 20.44 17.08 20.53
CA ILE A 118 20.23 15.67 20.79
C ILE A 118 21.40 14.91 20.17
N THR A 119 22.15 14.22 21.00
CA THR A 119 23.36 13.49 20.56
C THR A 119 23.20 11.99 20.73
N ASN A 120 23.88 11.25 19.88
CA ASN A 120 24.06 9.80 20.03
C ASN A 120 25.52 9.46 19.85
N GLY A 121 26.17 8.93 20.92
CA GLY A 121 27.62 8.73 20.95
C GLY A 121 28.38 10.07 20.87
N GLY A 122 27.85 11.14 21.44
CA GLY A 122 28.43 12.49 21.41
C GLY A 122 28.28 13.24 20.07
N ILE A 123 27.64 12.64 19.05
CA ILE A 123 27.44 13.25 17.74
C ILE A 123 26.01 13.80 17.64
N ASP A 124 25.85 15.04 17.17
CA ASP A 124 24.54 15.62 16.94
C ASP A 124 23.73 14.81 15.93
N THR A 125 22.56 14.38 16.34
CA THR A 125 21.65 13.54 15.55
C THR A 125 20.95 14.30 14.41
N LYS A 126 21.04 15.63 14.39
CA LYS A 126 20.41 16.49 13.37
C LYS A 126 18.93 16.15 13.17
N GLY A 127 18.53 15.86 11.94
CA GLY A 127 17.14 15.54 11.61
C GLY A 127 16.57 14.25 12.23
N ALA A 128 17.42 13.35 12.73
CA ALA A 128 16.98 12.11 13.38
C ALA A 128 16.54 12.29 14.83
N GLY A 129 16.92 13.41 15.48
CA GLY A 129 16.54 13.73 16.86
C GLY A 129 15.52 14.85 16.91
N GLN A 130 14.49 14.74 17.76
CA GLN A 130 13.46 15.76 17.96
C GLN A 130 13.15 15.92 19.47
N ALA A 131 12.83 17.15 19.88
CA ALA A 131 12.32 17.45 21.22
C ALA A 131 10.90 18.01 21.11
N HIS A 132 9.95 17.39 21.77
CA HIS A 132 8.53 17.74 21.85
C HIS A 132 8.19 18.22 23.24
N PHE A 133 7.45 19.31 23.36
CA PHE A 133 7.12 19.97 24.61
C PHE A 133 5.64 19.79 24.95
N PHE A 134 5.35 19.37 26.15
CA PHE A 134 4.00 19.08 26.64
C PHE A 134 3.72 19.83 27.93
N ALA A 135 2.46 20.02 28.26
CA ALA A 135 2.07 20.47 29.58
C ALA A 135 2.40 19.41 30.63
N PRO A 136 2.85 19.79 31.83
CA PRO A 136 3.23 18.83 32.87
C PRO A 136 2.11 17.84 33.18
N GLY A 137 2.41 16.54 33.09
CA GLY A 137 1.47 15.43 33.29
C GLY A 137 0.44 15.22 32.17
N HIS A 138 0.53 15.96 31.05
CA HIS A 138 -0.38 15.82 29.89
C HIS A 138 0.42 15.57 28.61
N HIS A 139 0.55 14.29 28.22
CA HIS A 139 1.39 13.85 27.10
C HIS A 139 0.61 13.61 25.80
N ASP A 140 -0.64 14.02 25.75
CA ASP A 140 -1.56 13.83 24.62
C ASP A 140 -1.51 14.96 23.57
N ASN A 141 -1.07 16.16 23.97
CA ASN A 141 -1.03 17.33 23.09
C ASN A 141 0.33 18.01 23.09
N THR A 142 1.07 17.89 22.00
CA THR A 142 2.33 18.61 21.80
C THR A 142 2.08 20.11 21.68
N ILE A 143 2.68 20.90 22.57
CA ILE A 143 2.60 22.37 22.55
C ILE A 143 3.52 22.93 21.47
N ALA A 144 4.74 22.40 21.37
CA ALA A 144 5.75 22.81 20.42
C ALA A 144 6.76 21.69 20.19
N TRP A 145 7.53 21.77 19.11
CA TRP A 145 8.61 20.82 18.86
C TRP A 145 9.74 21.46 18.05
N ALA A 146 10.94 20.92 18.14
CA ALA A 146 12.09 21.27 17.32
C ALA A 146 12.97 20.05 17.06
N GLY A 147 13.57 19.96 15.86
CA GLY A 147 14.64 19.02 15.59
C GLY A 147 15.92 19.36 16.34
N SER A 148 16.83 18.39 16.47
CA SER A 148 18.14 18.60 17.12
C SER A 148 18.88 19.79 16.52
N GLY A 149 19.39 20.67 17.40
CA GLY A 149 20.06 21.90 17.03
C GLY A 149 19.13 23.05 16.61
N GLY A 150 17.84 22.77 16.39
CA GLY A 150 16.81 23.78 16.14
C GLY A 150 16.35 24.49 17.42
N SER A 151 15.67 25.63 17.28
CA SER A 151 15.10 26.38 18.39
C SER A 151 13.59 26.45 18.28
N VAL A 152 12.92 26.44 19.42
CA VAL A 152 11.49 26.66 19.56
C VAL A 152 11.22 27.83 20.51
N ARG A 153 10.14 28.56 20.25
CA ARG A 153 9.68 29.67 21.13
C ARG A 153 8.40 29.23 21.81
N ILE A 154 8.42 29.29 23.16
CA ILE A 154 7.33 28.85 24.02
C ILE A 154 7.10 29.87 25.13
N PRO A 155 5.91 29.96 25.76
CA PRO A 155 5.74 30.73 27.00
C PRO A 155 6.72 30.26 28.08
N PRO A 156 7.27 31.18 28.92
CA PRO A 156 8.06 30.75 30.08
C PRO A 156 7.19 29.88 31.00
N GLY A 157 7.75 28.77 31.47
CA GLY A 157 6.99 27.84 32.30
C GLY A 157 7.66 26.50 32.47
N THR A 158 6.93 25.56 33.05
CA THR A 158 7.35 24.16 33.23
C THR A 158 6.68 23.27 32.19
N TYR A 159 7.45 22.35 31.65
CA TYR A 159 7.06 21.43 30.57
C TYR A 159 7.61 20.03 30.81
N ASP A 160 6.90 19.05 30.36
CA ASP A 160 7.47 17.71 30.11
C ASP A 160 8.00 17.68 28.70
N VAL A 161 9.21 17.14 28.53
CA VAL A 161 9.89 17.09 27.22
C VAL A 161 10.12 15.66 26.81
N GLN A 162 9.51 15.27 25.70
CA GLN A 162 9.82 13.99 25.03
C GLN A 162 10.94 14.23 24.01
N VAL A 163 12.04 13.56 24.21
CA VAL A 163 13.13 13.53 23.24
C VAL A 163 13.06 12.23 22.47
N THR A 164 12.87 12.33 21.16
CA THR A 164 12.80 11.17 20.27
C THR A 164 14.03 11.11 19.37
N PHE A 165 14.41 9.91 19.04
CA PHE A 165 15.46 9.62 18.05
C PHE A 165 14.99 8.50 17.14
N ALA A 166 15.14 8.70 15.81
CA ALA A 166 14.84 7.68 14.81
C ALA A 166 15.86 7.73 13.67
N ASP A 167 16.62 6.66 13.49
CA ASP A 167 17.64 6.52 12.45
C ASP A 167 17.61 5.08 11.90
N GLY A 168 17.03 4.92 10.71
CA GLY A 168 16.69 3.61 10.17
C GLY A 168 15.67 2.89 11.06
N ALA A 169 15.96 1.66 11.47
CA ALA A 169 15.14 0.91 12.43
C ALA A 169 15.48 1.21 13.89
N ALA A 170 16.53 1.99 14.15
CA ALA A 170 16.91 2.39 15.50
C ALA A 170 16.03 3.54 15.96
N HIS A 171 15.27 3.35 17.03
CA HIS A 171 14.51 4.41 17.65
C HIS A 171 14.61 4.35 19.19
N LYS A 172 14.51 5.50 19.81
CA LYS A 172 14.47 5.63 21.27
C LYS A 172 13.70 6.88 21.68
N GLU A 173 12.99 6.77 22.78
CA GLU A 173 12.30 7.89 23.43
C GLU A 173 12.85 8.07 24.84
N ILE A 174 12.99 9.33 25.27
CA ILE A 174 13.38 9.73 26.62
C ILE A 174 12.41 10.80 27.08
N TRP A 175 11.76 10.61 28.21
CA TRP A 175 10.95 11.63 28.87
C TRP A 175 11.77 12.35 29.92
N ILE A 176 11.69 13.68 29.93
CA ILE A 176 12.36 14.57 30.87
C ILE A 176 11.28 15.48 31.47
N ASP A 177 10.77 15.07 32.62
CA ASP A 177 9.62 15.72 33.21
C ASP A 177 10.00 17.04 33.96
N ASN A 178 9.04 17.92 34.08
CA ASN A 178 9.10 19.15 34.88
C ASN A 178 10.29 20.07 34.54
N GLN A 179 10.61 20.22 33.25
CA GLN A 179 11.65 21.16 32.82
C GLN A 179 11.14 22.58 32.78
N THR A 180 11.82 23.49 33.50
CA THR A 180 11.46 24.90 33.52
C THR A 180 12.31 25.71 32.54
N PHE A 181 11.65 26.53 31.73
CA PHE A 181 12.27 27.37 30.72
C PHE A 181 11.92 28.83 30.91
N SER A 182 12.92 29.70 30.82
CA SER A 182 12.79 31.15 30.80
C SER A 182 13.98 31.77 30.06
N GLY A 183 13.77 32.85 29.30
CA GLY A 183 14.82 33.45 28.47
C GLY A 183 15.36 32.51 27.38
N THR A 184 16.67 32.55 27.15
CA THR A 184 17.31 31.68 26.16
C THR A 184 17.97 30.49 26.85
N VAL A 185 17.58 29.28 26.49
CA VAL A 185 18.03 28.05 27.13
C VAL A 185 18.51 27.07 26.07
N GLU A 186 19.68 26.47 26.28
CA GLU A 186 20.17 25.34 25.52
C GLU A 186 20.30 24.09 26.40
N ARG A 187 19.92 22.94 25.90
CA ARG A 187 20.02 21.64 26.58
C ARG A 187 20.61 20.63 25.63
N THR A 188 21.51 19.79 26.13
CA THR A 188 22.04 18.63 25.41
C THR A 188 21.51 17.36 26.05
N VAL A 189 21.00 16.44 25.23
CA VAL A 189 20.51 15.12 25.66
C VAL A 189 21.22 14.04 24.86
N GLU A 190 21.89 13.14 25.57
CA GLU A 190 22.55 11.97 24.98
C GLU A 190 21.55 10.81 24.89
N ILE A 191 21.29 10.29 23.69
CA ILE A 191 20.39 9.15 23.46
C ILE A 191 20.99 7.85 23.95
N GLY A 192 22.31 7.64 23.76
CA GLY A 192 23.00 6.45 24.20
C GLY A 192 22.40 5.15 23.64
N LEU A 193 21.99 5.17 22.37
CA LEU A 193 21.52 3.98 21.64
C LEU A 193 22.65 3.50 20.71
N PRO A 194 23.30 2.38 20.98
CA PRO A 194 24.28 1.82 20.08
C PRO A 194 23.61 1.46 18.75
N VAL A 195 24.15 1.95 17.65
CA VAL A 195 23.64 1.69 16.29
C VAL A 195 24.70 0.92 15.51
N ALA A 196 24.27 -0.11 14.78
CA ALA A 196 25.08 -0.78 13.77
C ALA A 196 24.66 -0.31 12.39
N GLU A 197 25.64 -0.02 11.54
CA GLU A 197 25.44 0.17 10.09
C GLU A 197 25.86 -1.12 9.40
N VAL A 198 24.88 -1.81 8.82
CA VAL A 198 25.08 -3.15 8.27
C VAL A 198 24.90 -3.09 6.75
N ARG A 199 25.92 -3.53 6.03
CA ARG A 199 25.88 -3.69 4.58
C ARG A 199 25.90 -5.17 4.23
N TYR A 200 24.94 -5.59 3.41
CA TYR A 200 24.89 -6.94 2.85
C TYR A 200 25.21 -6.93 1.36
N VAL A 201 26.10 -7.81 0.93
CA VAL A 201 26.34 -8.12 -0.48
C VAL A 201 25.95 -9.59 -0.68
N ILE A 202 24.94 -9.80 -1.51
CA ILE A 202 24.42 -11.13 -1.82
C ILE A 202 24.93 -11.49 -3.21
N THR A 203 25.69 -12.58 -3.30
CA THR A 203 26.35 -12.99 -4.54
C THR A 203 25.86 -14.35 -4.99
N ASN A 204 25.93 -14.57 -6.30
CA ASN A 204 25.78 -15.90 -6.89
C ASN A 204 26.93 -16.13 -7.90
N GLY A 205 27.76 -17.14 -7.64
CA GLY A 205 29.00 -17.35 -8.41
C GLY A 205 29.97 -16.19 -8.28
N GLY A 206 30.03 -15.51 -7.13
CA GLY A 206 30.86 -14.35 -6.87
C GLY A 206 30.35 -13.04 -7.50
N VAL A 207 29.21 -13.05 -8.20
CA VAL A 207 28.62 -11.85 -8.83
C VAL A 207 27.51 -11.31 -7.94
N ASP A 208 27.54 -9.98 -7.67
CA ASP A 208 26.52 -9.30 -6.89
C ASP A 208 25.15 -9.39 -7.59
N THR A 209 24.14 -9.87 -6.85
CA THR A 209 22.76 -10.06 -7.31
C THR A 209 21.98 -8.75 -7.43
N LYS A 210 22.53 -7.65 -6.92
CA LYS A 210 21.91 -6.31 -6.96
C LYS A 210 20.46 -6.32 -6.45
N GLY A 211 19.54 -5.76 -7.21
CA GLY A 211 18.14 -5.65 -6.83
C GLY A 211 17.38 -6.98 -6.65
N ALA A 212 17.91 -8.10 -7.16
CA ALA A 212 17.29 -9.41 -7.01
C ALA A 212 17.55 -10.03 -5.63
N GLY A 213 18.63 -9.61 -4.93
CA GLY A 213 18.98 -10.08 -3.60
C GLY A 213 18.58 -9.09 -2.51
N GLN A 214 18.01 -9.57 -1.41
CA GLN A 214 17.63 -8.75 -0.26
C GLN A 214 17.99 -9.45 1.05
N ALA A 215 18.31 -8.66 2.08
CA ALA A 215 18.51 -9.12 3.45
C ALA A 215 17.49 -8.47 4.36
N HIS A 216 16.71 -9.26 5.08
CA HIS A 216 15.67 -8.86 6.02
C HIS A 216 16.10 -9.23 7.45
N PHE A 217 15.96 -8.32 8.38
CA PHE A 217 16.41 -8.47 9.77
C PHE A 217 15.21 -8.66 10.69
N PHE A 218 15.30 -9.68 11.54
CA PHE A 218 14.26 -10.06 12.48
C PHE A 218 14.81 -10.15 13.91
N ALA A 219 13.95 -10.04 14.90
CA ALA A 219 14.33 -10.37 16.26
C ALA A 219 14.65 -11.87 16.37
N PRO A 220 15.65 -12.27 17.16
CA PRO A 220 16.03 -13.67 17.29
C PRO A 220 14.85 -14.57 17.70
N GLY A 221 14.58 -15.59 16.89
CA GLY A 221 13.47 -16.53 17.08
C GLY A 221 12.08 -16.00 16.71
N HIS A 222 11.96 -14.78 16.15
CA HIS A 222 10.70 -14.16 15.74
C HIS A 222 10.76 -13.73 14.29
N HIS A 223 10.23 -14.54 13.38
CA HIS A 223 10.30 -14.35 11.92
C HIS A 223 9.04 -13.75 11.32
N ASP A 224 8.12 -13.25 12.13
CA ASP A 224 6.84 -12.69 11.74
C ASP A 224 6.86 -11.18 11.44
N ASN A 225 7.83 -10.45 11.99
CA ASN A 225 7.94 -9.00 11.81
C ASN A 225 9.34 -8.57 11.41
N THR A 226 9.51 -8.13 10.17
CA THR A 226 10.76 -7.55 9.68
C THR A 226 11.05 -6.23 10.39
N ILE A 227 12.19 -6.15 11.08
CA ILE A 227 12.67 -4.93 11.75
C ILE A 227 13.24 -3.94 10.73
N ALA A 228 14.03 -4.45 9.79
CA ALA A 228 14.68 -3.67 8.74
C ALA A 228 15.00 -4.56 7.54
N TRP A 229 15.30 -3.95 6.40
CA TRP A 229 15.76 -4.68 5.22
C TRP A 229 16.68 -3.82 4.36
N THR A 230 17.49 -4.47 3.52
CA THR A 230 18.32 -3.82 2.52
C THR A 230 18.47 -4.69 1.28
N GLY A 231 18.57 -4.08 0.11
CA GLY A 231 18.97 -4.80 -1.11
C GLY A 231 20.47 -5.10 -1.11
N SER A 232 20.88 -6.05 -1.96
CA SER A 232 22.31 -6.39 -2.12
C SER A 232 23.13 -5.14 -2.49
N GLY A 233 24.26 -4.98 -1.79
CA GLY A 233 25.14 -3.82 -1.90
C GLY A 233 24.69 -2.58 -1.13
N GLY A 234 23.46 -2.56 -0.60
CA GLY A 234 22.95 -1.48 0.23
C GLY A 234 23.30 -1.62 1.71
N SER A 235 23.10 -0.54 2.46
CA SER A 235 23.30 -0.48 3.91
C SER A 235 22.00 -0.18 4.64
N VAL A 236 21.87 -0.67 5.87
CA VAL A 236 20.77 -0.38 6.79
C VAL A 236 21.32 -0.06 8.16
N ARG A 237 20.66 0.84 8.90
CA ARG A 237 20.99 1.19 10.29
C ARG A 237 19.98 0.57 11.22
N ILE A 238 20.47 -0.21 12.17
CA ILE A 238 19.70 -0.97 13.17
C ILE A 238 20.29 -0.79 14.56
N PRO A 239 19.54 -1.00 15.66
CA PRO A 239 20.13 -1.11 16.97
C PRO A 239 21.25 -2.16 16.98
N ALA A 240 22.35 -1.90 17.69
CA ALA A 240 23.37 -2.92 17.85
C ALA A 240 22.80 -4.10 18.66
N GLY A 241 23.02 -5.32 18.19
CA GLY A 241 22.43 -6.49 18.82
C GLY A 241 22.52 -7.75 17.98
N ALA A 242 21.78 -8.78 18.38
CA ALA A 242 21.63 -10.03 17.65
C ALA A 242 20.31 -10.04 16.84
N TYR A 243 20.37 -10.62 15.65
CA TYR A 243 19.26 -10.70 14.69
C TYR A 243 19.28 -12.04 13.98
N ASP A 244 18.12 -12.53 13.62
CA ASP A 244 18.00 -13.51 12.56
C ASP A 244 17.87 -12.78 11.23
N VAL A 245 18.60 -13.23 10.21
CA VAL A 245 18.63 -12.57 8.91
C VAL A 245 18.14 -13.52 7.84
N GLU A 246 17.05 -13.17 7.19
CA GLU A 246 16.58 -13.83 5.98
C GLU A 246 17.23 -13.20 4.77
N VAL A 247 18.00 -13.97 4.03
CA VAL A 247 18.54 -13.58 2.73
C VAL A 247 17.66 -14.17 1.65
N THR A 248 17.05 -13.33 0.83
CA THR A 248 16.18 -13.72 -0.28
C THR A 248 16.84 -13.39 -1.61
N PHE A 249 16.53 -14.20 -2.62
CA PHE A 249 16.85 -13.92 -4.01
C PHE A 249 15.64 -14.25 -4.86
N ALA A 250 15.19 -13.29 -5.67
CA ALA A 250 14.04 -13.47 -6.56
C ALA A 250 14.34 -12.86 -7.93
N GLU A 251 14.55 -13.72 -8.94
CA GLU A 251 14.76 -13.32 -10.33
C GLU A 251 14.22 -14.40 -11.28
N GLY A 252 13.42 -13.98 -12.24
CA GLY A 252 12.77 -14.90 -13.17
C GLY A 252 11.82 -15.86 -12.46
N LEU A 253 12.10 -17.17 -12.53
CA LEU A 253 11.36 -18.22 -11.81
C LEU A 253 12.13 -18.75 -10.59
N VAL A 254 13.25 -18.12 -10.23
CA VAL A 254 14.04 -18.48 -9.05
C VAL A 254 13.52 -17.70 -7.85
N ASN A 255 13.24 -18.41 -6.78
CA ASN A 255 12.95 -17.84 -5.47
C ASN A 255 13.71 -18.66 -4.42
N LYS A 256 14.72 -18.02 -3.80
CA LYS A 256 15.58 -18.65 -2.80
C LYS A 256 15.51 -17.89 -1.50
N GLN A 257 15.46 -18.62 -0.40
CA GLN A 257 15.56 -18.10 0.96
C GLN A 257 16.67 -18.83 1.72
N VAL A 258 17.47 -18.09 2.45
CA VAL A 258 18.52 -18.61 3.36
C VAL A 258 18.39 -17.87 4.68
N TRP A 259 18.26 -18.61 5.77
CA TRP A 259 18.25 -18.06 7.12
C TRP A 259 19.65 -18.11 7.75
N LEU A 260 20.03 -17.01 8.38
CA LEU A 260 21.25 -16.84 9.13
C LEU A 260 20.86 -16.44 10.57
N ASP A 261 20.80 -17.40 11.46
CA ASP A 261 20.32 -17.18 12.82
C ASP A 261 21.38 -16.54 13.71
N ASN A 262 20.93 -15.75 14.70
CA ASN A 262 21.77 -15.16 15.75
C ASN A 262 22.97 -14.35 15.25
N GLN A 263 22.81 -13.60 14.16
CA GLN A 263 23.85 -12.73 13.65
C GLN A 263 24.01 -11.49 14.55
N SER A 264 25.23 -11.25 15.06
CA SER A 264 25.51 -10.07 15.90
C SER A 264 26.07 -8.92 15.08
N PHE A 265 25.51 -7.72 15.31
CA PHE A 265 25.93 -6.50 14.65
C PHE A 265 26.25 -5.39 15.66
N SER A 266 27.39 -4.72 15.44
CA SER A 266 27.81 -3.54 16.19
C SER A 266 28.75 -2.69 15.35
N GLY A 267 28.64 -1.38 15.39
CA GLY A 267 29.45 -0.45 14.57
C GLY A 267 29.18 -0.64 13.06
N HIS A 268 30.21 -0.58 12.24
CA HIS A 268 30.12 -0.80 10.80
C HIS A 268 30.43 -2.26 10.46
N VAL A 269 29.53 -2.92 9.76
CA VAL A 269 29.63 -4.36 9.45
C VAL A 269 29.31 -4.61 7.98
N ASP A 270 30.26 -5.18 7.26
CA ASP A 270 30.07 -5.72 5.91
C ASP A 270 29.88 -7.24 5.98
N ARG A 271 28.87 -7.77 5.28
CA ARG A 271 28.60 -9.19 5.15
C ARG A 271 28.43 -9.55 3.67
N THR A 272 29.04 -10.64 3.26
CA THR A 272 28.82 -11.25 1.95
C THR A 272 28.19 -12.62 2.14
N VAL A 273 27.12 -12.89 1.42
CA VAL A 273 26.43 -14.19 1.39
C VAL A 273 26.45 -14.73 -0.02
N GLU A 274 27.10 -15.87 -0.22
CA GLU A 274 27.12 -16.59 -1.50
C GLU A 274 25.95 -17.57 -1.56
N LEU A 275 25.06 -17.42 -2.54
CA LEU A 275 23.87 -18.29 -2.70
C LEU A 275 24.21 -19.66 -3.29
N ALA A 276 25.33 -19.76 -4.02
CA ALA A 276 25.80 -20.98 -4.69
C ALA A 276 24.74 -21.66 -5.58
N LEU A 277 23.88 -20.86 -6.24
CA LEU A 277 22.85 -21.37 -7.14
C LEU A 277 23.45 -21.73 -8.50
N THR A 278 23.17 -22.91 -8.99
CA THR A 278 23.40 -23.23 -10.39
C THR A 278 22.15 -22.88 -11.17
N LEU A 279 22.26 -21.95 -12.11
CA LEU A 279 21.13 -21.42 -12.88
C LEU A 279 21.09 -22.01 -14.29
N ALA A 280 19.88 -22.12 -14.81
CA ALA A 280 19.58 -22.43 -16.21
C ALA A 280 18.68 -21.35 -16.80
N GLU A 281 18.86 -21.05 -18.10
CA GLU A 281 18.06 -20.08 -18.84
C GLU A 281 17.55 -20.70 -20.15
N PRO A 282 16.66 -21.72 -20.06
CA PRO A 282 16.11 -22.35 -21.26
C PRO A 282 15.21 -21.39 -22.02
N THR A 283 15.22 -21.54 -23.35
CA THR A 283 14.24 -20.95 -24.25
C THR A 283 13.44 -22.09 -24.89
N VAL A 284 12.12 -22.05 -24.79
CA VAL A 284 11.25 -23.09 -25.32
C VAL A 284 10.38 -22.50 -26.41
N ALA A 285 10.60 -22.94 -27.64
CA ALA A 285 9.73 -22.69 -28.80
C ALA A 285 8.54 -23.65 -28.78
N ALA A 286 7.36 -23.17 -29.09
CA ALA A 286 6.18 -23.99 -29.31
C ALA A 286 5.83 -24.00 -30.79
N THR A 287 5.52 -25.20 -31.34
CA THR A 287 5.20 -25.34 -32.77
C THR A 287 3.83 -25.95 -32.98
N VAL A 288 3.13 -25.50 -34.03
CA VAL A 288 1.88 -26.09 -34.49
C VAL A 288 2.10 -26.51 -35.96
N ASN A 289 1.89 -27.79 -36.28
CA ASN A 289 2.18 -28.35 -37.59
C ASN A 289 3.61 -28.05 -38.09
N GLY A 290 4.57 -28.01 -37.15
CA GLY A 290 5.98 -27.76 -37.46
C GLY A 290 6.37 -26.28 -37.60
N ALA A 291 5.43 -25.37 -37.61
CA ALA A 291 5.69 -23.91 -37.64
C ALA A 291 5.80 -23.35 -36.23
N ASP A 292 6.84 -22.54 -35.96
CA ASP A 292 6.99 -21.83 -34.72
C ASP A 292 5.87 -20.78 -34.59
N ILE A 293 5.23 -20.72 -33.43
CA ILE A 293 4.13 -19.78 -33.13
C ILE A 293 4.57 -18.54 -32.35
N GLY A 294 5.88 -18.34 -32.15
CA GLY A 294 6.45 -17.22 -31.39
C GLY A 294 6.03 -17.26 -29.91
N ASP A 295 5.65 -16.13 -29.36
CA ASP A 295 5.31 -15.95 -27.93
C ASP A 295 3.86 -16.27 -27.54
N LYS A 296 3.11 -16.96 -28.42
CA LYS A 296 1.66 -17.16 -28.24
C LYS A 296 1.30 -18.22 -27.20
N ALA A 297 2.16 -19.22 -27.00
CA ALA A 297 1.91 -20.27 -26.02
C ALA A 297 2.41 -19.87 -24.62
N THR A 298 1.84 -20.48 -23.60
CA THR A 298 2.35 -20.43 -22.23
C THR A 298 3.19 -21.67 -21.96
N ILE A 299 4.40 -21.49 -21.45
CA ILE A 299 5.34 -22.55 -21.07
C ILE A 299 5.44 -22.61 -19.56
N ALA A 300 4.91 -23.65 -18.95
CA ALA A 300 4.99 -23.89 -17.51
C ALA A 300 6.12 -24.89 -17.21
N TYR A 301 6.90 -24.59 -16.18
CA TYR A 301 7.94 -25.44 -15.63
C TYR A 301 7.44 -26.09 -14.34
N ILE A 302 7.53 -27.40 -14.25
CA ILE A 302 6.90 -28.20 -13.20
C ILE A 302 7.99 -29.08 -12.57
N ASP A 303 8.09 -29.08 -11.24
CA ASP A 303 8.90 -30.03 -10.49
C ASP A 303 8.28 -31.43 -10.64
N PRO A 304 8.95 -32.39 -11.30
CA PRO A 304 8.38 -33.71 -11.54
C PRO A 304 8.25 -34.57 -10.27
N ALA A 305 8.97 -34.22 -9.19
CA ALA A 305 8.91 -34.96 -7.93
C ALA A 305 7.69 -34.55 -7.08
N ARG A 306 7.35 -33.26 -7.12
CA ARG A 306 6.24 -32.68 -6.33
C ARG A 306 5.01 -32.43 -7.17
N ASN A 307 5.15 -32.44 -8.49
CA ASN A 307 4.13 -32.00 -9.46
C ASN A 307 3.69 -30.54 -9.24
N ASP A 308 4.58 -29.71 -8.72
CA ASP A 308 4.34 -28.30 -8.45
C ASP A 308 4.79 -27.44 -9.63
N VAL A 309 3.94 -26.49 -10.02
CA VAL A 309 4.31 -25.51 -11.05
C VAL A 309 5.24 -24.48 -10.41
N ILE A 310 6.50 -24.47 -10.86
CA ILE A 310 7.50 -23.50 -10.44
C ILE A 310 7.17 -22.12 -10.98
N GLY A 311 6.68 -22.05 -12.21
CA GLY A 311 6.24 -20.82 -12.85
C GLY A 311 6.05 -21.01 -14.34
N ALA A 312 5.68 -19.94 -15.03
CA ALA A 312 5.43 -19.97 -16.46
C ALA A 312 5.90 -18.68 -17.16
N VAL A 313 6.35 -18.84 -18.40
CA VAL A 313 6.73 -17.74 -19.31
C VAL A 313 6.00 -17.90 -20.65
N ARG A 314 6.14 -16.94 -21.56
CA ARG A 314 5.69 -17.09 -22.94
C ARG A 314 6.69 -17.93 -23.72
N SER A 315 6.19 -18.70 -24.71
CA SER A 315 7.06 -19.43 -25.65
C SER A 315 8.04 -18.47 -26.34
N SER A 316 9.22 -18.99 -26.68
CA SER A 316 10.32 -18.23 -27.25
C SER A 316 10.91 -17.12 -26.36
N GLN A 317 10.46 -17.03 -25.11
CA GLN A 317 11.10 -16.18 -24.09
C GLN A 317 12.01 -17.03 -23.20
N PRO A 318 13.17 -16.48 -22.76
CA PRO A 318 14.02 -17.16 -21.81
C PRO A 318 13.35 -17.23 -20.44
N ALA A 319 13.56 -18.32 -19.72
CA ALA A 319 13.11 -18.50 -18.33
C ALA A 319 14.33 -18.74 -17.43
N LEU A 320 14.58 -17.83 -16.50
CA LEU A 320 15.63 -18.06 -15.51
C LEU A 320 15.06 -18.94 -14.38
N LEU A 321 15.73 -20.07 -14.11
CA LEU A 321 15.35 -21.03 -13.05
C LEU A 321 16.60 -21.76 -12.50
N GLU A 322 16.47 -22.43 -11.37
CA GLU A 322 17.56 -23.29 -10.86
C GLU A 322 17.79 -24.45 -11.84
N ALA A 323 19.06 -24.83 -12.05
CA ALA A 323 19.38 -25.99 -12.87
C ALA A 323 18.83 -27.27 -12.21
N GLY A 324 18.17 -28.10 -12.99
CA GLY A 324 17.49 -29.28 -12.46
C GLY A 324 16.73 -30.05 -13.50
N THR A 325 15.92 -30.99 -13.05
CA THR A 325 15.04 -31.78 -13.94
C THR A 325 13.61 -31.27 -13.81
N TYR A 326 12.99 -30.99 -14.95
CA TYR A 326 11.65 -30.42 -15.02
C TYR A 326 10.75 -31.16 -16.03
N ASP A 327 9.48 -31.18 -15.72
CA ASP A 327 8.45 -31.36 -16.73
C ASP A 327 8.09 -29.99 -17.31
N ILE A 328 8.03 -29.88 -18.63
CA ILE A 328 7.72 -28.65 -19.34
C ILE A 328 6.42 -28.82 -20.09
N HIS A 329 5.43 -28.00 -19.76
CA HIS A 329 4.10 -28.03 -20.36
C HIS A 329 3.85 -26.76 -21.17
N ALA A 330 3.66 -26.92 -22.45
CA ALA A 330 3.27 -25.84 -23.35
C ALA A 330 1.77 -25.87 -23.62
N THR A 331 1.10 -24.74 -23.48
CA THR A 331 -0.35 -24.60 -23.70
C THR A 331 -0.68 -23.42 -24.62
N LEU A 332 -1.59 -23.66 -25.54
CA LEU A 332 -2.24 -22.66 -26.39
C LEU A 332 -3.73 -23.00 -26.43
N ALA A 333 -4.61 -22.05 -26.73
CA ALA A 333 -6.05 -22.32 -26.80
C ALA A 333 -6.37 -23.54 -27.65
N GLY A 334 -6.86 -24.63 -27.02
CA GLY A 334 -7.21 -25.89 -27.68
C GLY A 334 -6.04 -26.81 -28.09
N ALA A 335 -4.79 -26.49 -27.72
CA ALA A 335 -3.63 -27.31 -27.99
C ALA A 335 -2.65 -27.35 -26.83
N GLU A 336 -1.95 -28.47 -26.67
CA GLU A 336 -0.93 -28.64 -25.63
C GLU A 336 0.21 -29.53 -26.07
N GLY A 337 1.34 -29.44 -25.41
CA GLY A 337 2.51 -30.29 -25.62
C GLY A 337 3.34 -30.43 -24.35
N TRP A 338 4.08 -31.52 -24.26
CA TRP A 338 4.88 -31.84 -23.07
C TRP A 338 6.28 -32.28 -23.43
N LEU A 339 7.25 -31.85 -22.63
CA LEU A 339 8.53 -32.52 -22.47
C LEU A 339 8.62 -33.01 -21.02
N ARG A 340 8.95 -34.25 -20.82
CA ARG A 340 8.98 -34.88 -19.49
C ARG A 340 10.41 -35.11 -19.03
N LYS A 341 10.68 -34.83 -17.74
CA LYS A 341 11.96 -35.10 -17.07
C LYS A 341 13.17 -34.54 -17.84
N VAL A 342 13.06 -33.29 -18.28
CA VAL A 342 14.14 -32.63 -19.03
C VAL A 342 15.15 -32.07 -18.03
N ALA A 343 16.41 -32.46 -18.18
CA ALA A 343 17.51 -31.85 -17.42
C ALA A 343 17.85 -30.49 -18.03
N LEU A 344 17.70 -29.44 -17.27
CA LEU A 344 17.97 -28.06 -17.67
C LEU A 344 19.29 -27.59 -17.01
N THR A 345 20.25 -27.25 -17.85
CA THR A 345 21.52 -26.64 -17.46
C THR A 345 21.93 -25.62 -18.52
N GLY A 346 22.56 -24.53 -18.12
CA GLY A 346 23.00 -23.47 -19.03
C GLY A 346 21.81 -22.84 -19.79
N LYS A 347 21.95 -22.64 -21.10
CA LYS A 347 20.95 -21.97 -21.95
C LYS A 347 20.44 -22.89 -23.10
N PRO A 348 19.74 -23.97 -22.79
CA PRO A 348 19.24 -24.88 -23.83
C PRO A 348 18.09 -24.24 -24.62
N HIS A 349 18.07 -24.51 -25.92
CA HIS A 349 16.94 -24.22 -26.79
C HIS A 349 16.14 -25.51 -27.03
N LEU A 350 14.87 -25.50 -26.68
CA LEU A 350 13.96 -26.63 -26.75
C LEU A 350 12.79 -26.32 -27.66
N THR A 351 12.18 -27.35 -28.25
CA THR A 351 10.98 -27.18 -29.05
C THR A 351 9.91 -28.15 -28.58
N ILE A 352 8.68 -27.67 -28.42
CA ILE A 352 7.53 -28.47 -28.04
C ILE A 352 6.50 -28.42 -29.17
N PRO A 353 6.23 -29.53 -29.86
CA PRO A 353 5.12 -29.61 -30.80
C PRO A 353 3.80 -29.66 -30.02
N LEU A 354 2.92 -28.69 -30.29
CA LEU A 354 1.56 -28.68 -29.77
C LEU A 354 0.67 -29.56 -30.60
N LYS A 355 -0.07 -30.41 -29.93
CA LYS A 355 -1.14 -31.22 -30.52
C LYS A 355 -2.48 -30.66 -30.05
N PRO A 356 -3.54 -30.79 -30.87
CA PRO A 356 -4.87 -30.47 -30.38
C PRO A 356 -5.06 -31.15 -29.03
N ARG A 357 -5.45 -30.38 -28.03
CA ARG A 357 -5.85 -30.96 -26.75
C ARG A 357 -7.00 -31.89 -27.09
N VAL A 358 -6.75 -33.17 -26.97
CA VAL A 358 -7.84 -34.12 -26.88
C VAL A 358 -8.45 -33.85 -25.48
N THR A 359 -9.23 -32.78 -25.38
CA THR A 359 -10.35 -32.81 -24.47
C THR A 359 -10.95 -34.19 -24.80
N GLN A 360 -11.03 -35.08 -23.82
CA GLN A 360 -12.04 -36.12 -23.95
C GLN A 360 -13.32 -35.34 -24.17
N VAL A 361 -13.64 -35.08 -25.42
CA VAL A 361 -14.98 -34.81 -25.84
C VAL A 361 -15.70 -36.02 -25.29
N LEU A 362 -16.51 -35.84 -24.26
CA LEU A 362 -17.58 -36.76 -23.96
C LEU A 362 -18.26 -36.94 -25.31
N GLN A 363 -17.90 -38.00 -26.01
CA GLN A 363 -18.37 -38.18 -27.40
C GLN A 363 -19.88 -38.21 -27.31
N ALA A 364 -20.50 -37.29 -28.03
CA ALA A 364 -21.96 -37.22 -28.18
C ALA A 364 -22.60 -38.53 -28.73
N ALA A 365 -21.83 -39.60 -28.87
CA ALA A 365 -22.25 -40.90 -29.40
C ALA A 365 -21.56 -42.10 -28.71
N GLY A 366 -21.00 -41.96 -27.50
CA GLY A 366 -20.47 -43.10 -26.73
C GLY A 366 -21.51 -43.66 -25.73
N PRO A 367 -21.29 -44.88 -25.19
CA PRO A 367 -22.10 -45.34 -24.06
C PRO A 367 -21.96 -44.33 -22.91
N PRO A 368 -23.03 -44.13 -22.08
CA PRO A 368 -22.99 -43.19 -20.98
C PRO A 368 -21.76 -43.49 -20.09
N PRO A 369 -21.07 -42.48 -19.57
CA PRO A 369 -19.91 -42.68 -18.73
C PRO A 369 -20.25 -43.65 -17.60
N THR A 370 -19.48 -44.70 -17.45
CA THR A 370 -19.67 -45.71 -16.39
C THR A 370 -19.16 -45.23 -15.05
N ALA A 371 -18.38 -44.13 -15.04
CA ALA A 371 -17.85 -43.55 -13.84
C ALA A 371 -18.95 -42.92 -12.96
N CYS A 372 -18.85 -43.12 -11.66
CA CYS A 372 -19.77 -42.55 -10.67
C CYS A 372 -19.55 -41.04 -10.48
N THR A 373 -18.32 -40.58 -10.65
CA THR A 373 -17.91 -39.18 -10.58
C THR A 373 -17.24 -38.78 -11.90
N ILE A 374 -17.63 -37.66 -12.43
CA ILE A 374 -17.06 -37.05 -13.62
C ILE A 374 -16.47 -35.71 -13.20
N GLU A 375 -15.15 -35.60 -13.24
CA GLU A 375 -14.46 -34.36 -12.96
C GLU A 375 -14.67 -33.37 -14.12
N VAL A 376 -15.11 -32.14 -13.80
CA VAL A 376 -15.38 -31.10 -14.79
C VAL A 376 -14.31 -30.02 -14.66
N TYR A 377 -13.31 -30.09 -15.52
CA TYR A 377 -12.23 -29.09 -15.55
C TYR A 377 -12.60 -27.89 -16.42
N GLY A 378 -12.17 -26.70 -16.01
CA GLY A 378 -12.32 -25.48 -16.81
C GLY A 378 -13.60 -24.69 -16.51
N VAL A 379 -14.34 -25.04 -15.46
CA VAL A 379 -15.38 -24.16 -14.91
C VAL A 379 -14.70 -23.13 -14.02
N ASN A 380 -14.67 -21.88 -14.47
CA ASN A 380 -14.00 -20.78 -13.82
C ASN A 380 -15.01 -19.79 -13.24
N PHE A 381 -14.70 -19.27 -12.07
CA PHE A 381 -15.50 -18.26 -11.38
C PHE A 381 -14.68 -16.99 -11.16
N ASP A 382 -15.34 -15.86 -10.99
CA ASP A 382 -14.68 -14.66 -10.49
C ASP A 382 -14.09 -14.92 -9.10
N PHE A 383 -13.01 -14.19 -8.81
CA PHE A 383 -12.37 -14.30 -7.50
C PHE A 383 -13.39 -14.02 -6.38
N ASP A 384 -13.44 -14.91 -5.40
CA ASP A 384 -14.34 -14.82 -4.25
C ASP A 384 -15.84 -14.76 -4.60
N LYS A 385 -16.25 -15.28 -5.77
CA LYS A 385 -17.64 -15.26 -6.25
C LYS A 385 -18.07 -16.61 -6.83
N ALA A 386 -19.37 -16.73 -7.02
CA ALA A 386 -20.02 -17.82 -7.76
C ALA A 386 -20.42 -17.41 -9.19
N THR A 387 -19.98 -16.24 -9.67
CA THR A 387 -20.25 -15.78 -11.04
C THR A 387 -19.42 -16.58 -12.01
N LEU A 388 -20.10 -17.30 -12.91
CA LEU A 388 -19.45 -18.05 -13.99
C LEU A 388 -18.78 -17.09 -14.98
N ARG A 389 -17.51 -17.35 -15.29
CA ARG A 389 -16.78 -16.57 -16.27
C ARG A 389 -17.07 -17.07 -17.70
N PRO A 390 -17.01 -16.18 -18.71
CA PRO A 390 -17.27 -16.56 -20.12
C PRO A 390 -16.43 -17.74 -20.62
N GLU A 391 -15.21 -17.88 -20.11
CA GLU A 391 -14.29 -18.98 -20.46
C GLU A 391 -14.80 -20.36 -20.03
N SER A 392 -15.80 -20.42 -19.13
CA SER A 392 -16.44 -21.67 -18.70
C SER A 392 -17.46 -22.20 -19.73
N GLU A 393 -17.95 -21.36 -20.64
CA GLU A 393 -19.04 -21.71 -21.56
C GLU A 393 -18.75 -22.93 -22.43
N PRO A 394 -17.54 -23.12 -23.00
CA PRO A 394 -17.23 -24.32 -23.79
C PRO A 394 -17.36 -25.62 -22.97
N VAL A 395 -16.95 -25.59 -21.71
CA VAL A 395 -17.03 -26.75 -20.81
C VAL A 395 -18.46 -27.00 -20.36
N LEU A 396 -19.19 -25.94 -20.04
CA LEU A 396 -20.60 -26.02 -19.67
C LEU A 396 -21.46 -26.55 -20.81
N LYS A 397 -21.15 -26.21 -22.07
CA LYS A 397 -21.78 -26.79 -23.26
C LYS A 397 -21.50 -28.30 -23.41
N GLN A 398 -20.31 -28.77 -23.02
CA GLN A 398 -19.99 -30.21 -23.01
C GLN A 398 -20.81 -30.94 -21.93
N VAL A 399 -20.92 -30.34 -20.74
CA VAL A 399 -21.79 -30.88 -19.69
C VAL A 399 -23.25 -30.91 -20.14
N LEU A 400 -23.74 -29.84 -20.76
CA LEU A 400 -25.08 -29.78 -21.34
C LEU A 400 -25.30 -30.90 -22.38
N ALA A 401 -24.32 -31.13 -23.27
CA ALA A 401 -24.40 -32.19 -24.25
C ALA A 401 -24.54 -33.59 -23.60
N LEU A 402 -23.87 -33.85 -22.48
CA LEU A 402 -24.00 -35.11 -21.76
C LEU A 402 -25.45 -35.34 -21.28
N PHE A 403 -26.09 -34.30 -20.74
CA PHE A 403 -27.48 -34.36 -20.30
C PHE A 403 -28.46 -34.49 -21.47
N THR A 404 -28.19 -33.86 -22.63
CA THR A 404 -29.08 -33.86 -23.79
C THR A 404 -28.98 -35.13 -24.60
N THR A 405 -27.77 -35.70 -24.73
CA THR A 405 -27.53 -36.92 -25.53
C THR A 405 -27.79 -38.23 -24.76
N THR A 406 -27.91 -38.16 -23.43
CA THR A 406 -28.16 -39.32 -22.57
C THR A 406 -29.52 -39.17 -21.87
N PRO A 407 -30.62 -39.67 -22.47
CA PRO A 407 -31.93 -39.66 -21.79
C PRO A 407 -31.84 -40.42 -20.46
N GLY A 408 -32.37 -39.81 -19.38
CA GLY A 408 -32.29 -40.40 -18.05
C GLY A 408 -31.02 -40.16 -17.26
N PHE A 409 -29.99 -39.52 -17.85
CA PHE A 409 -28.83 -39.08 -17.10
C PHE A 409 -29.24 -38.01 -16.08
N SER A 410 -28.90 -38.23 -14.82
CA SER A 410 -29.06 -37.27 -13.75
C SER A 410 -27.76 -37.20 -12.92
N ALA A 411 -27.44 -36.03 -12.38
CA ALA A 411 -26.24 -35.86 -11.58
C ALA A 411 -26.43 -34.77 -10.52
N GLU A 412 -25.68 -34.90 -9.44
CA GLU A 412 -25.39 -33.82 -8.52
C GLU A 412 -24.18 -33.05 -9.04
N VAL A 413 -24.30 -31.74 -9.14
CA VAL A 413 -23.18 -30.82 -9.33
C VAL A 413 -22.53 -30.58 -7.98
N SER A 414 -21.32 -31.07 -7.80
CA SER A 414 -20.58 -31.00 -6.55
C SER A 414 -19.51 -29.92 -6.65
N GLY A 415 -19.56 -28.92 -5.77
CA GLY A 415 -18.59 -27.83 -5.73
C GLY A 415 -17.55 -28.06 -4.63
N HIS A 416 -16.30 -27.77 -4.92
CA HIS A 416 -15.18 -27.92 -3.98
C HIS A 416 -14.32 -26.66 -3.94
N THR A 417 -13.68 -26.40 -2.80
CA THR A 417 -12.68 -25.34 -2.60
C THR A 417 -11.33 -25.96 -2.21
N ASP A 418 -10.32 -25.13 -2.12
CA ASP A 418 -9.10 -25.43 -1.37
C ASP A 418 -9.28 -25.14 0.12
N ASP A 419 -8.19 -25.25 0.89
CA ASP A 419 -8.14 -25.02 2.34
C ASP A 419 -8.00 -23.54 2.77
N ILE A 420 -7.99 -22.60 1.82
CA ILE A 420 -7.87 -21.17 2.13
C ILE A 420 -9.25 -20.63 2.55
N GLY A 421 -9.32 -20.05 3.74
CA GLY A 421 -10.54 -19.54 4.34
C GLY A 421 -11.08 -20.41 5.48
N THR A 422 -12.22 -20.02 6.07
CA THR A 422 -12.85 -20.83 7.11
C THR A 422 -13.68 -21.97 6.49
N PRO A 423 -13.81 -23.13 7.15
CA PRO A 423 -14.64 -24.23 6.64
C PRO A 423 -16.08 -23.81 6.31
N ALA A 424 -16.70 -22.98 7.15
CA ALA A 424 -18.05 -22.47 6.92
C ALA A 424 -18.13 -21.56 5.67
N TYR A 425 -17.14 -20.74 5.46
CA TYR A 425 -17.00 -19.89 4.26
C TYR A 425 -16.80 -20.76 3.00
N ASN A 426 -15.88 -21.72 3.04
CA ASN A 426 -15.58 -22.63 1.93
C ASN A 426 -16.82 -23.47 1.56
N LEU A 427 -17.56 -23.95 2.54
CA LEU A 427 -18.80 -24.67 2.31
C LEU A 427 -19.82 -23.79 1.56
N LYS A 428 -20.08 -22.58 2.05
CA LYS A 428 -21.01 -21.63 1.42
C LYS A 428 -20.59 -21.23 0.00
N LEU A 429 -19.30 -20.96 -0.21
CA LEU A 429 -18.76 -20.59 -1.54
C LEU A 429 -18.91 -21.74 -2.53
N SER A 430 -18.58 -22.96 -2.13
CA SER A 430 -18.69 -24.15 -2.98
C SER A 430 -20.15 -24.48 -3.32
N GLU A 431 -21.07 -24.30 -2.38
CA GLU A 431 -22.53 -24.47 -2.60
C GLU A 431 -23.05 -23.45 -3.62
N ALA A 432 -22.70 -22.16 -3.46
CA ALA A 432 -23.07 -21.12 -4.41
C ALA A 432 -22.53 -21.40 -5.82
N ARG A 433 -21.30 -21.90 -5.96
CA ARG A 433 -20.69 -22.27 -7.22
C ARG A 433 -21.37 -23.47 -7.88
N ALA A 434 -21.69 -24.51 -7.12
CA ALA A 434 -22.46 -25.65 -7.60
C ALA A 434 -23.87 -25.23 -8.08
N GLU A 435 -24.54 -24.38 -7.33
CA GLU A 435 -25.87 -23.85 -7.71
C GLU A 435 -25.79 -22.99 -8.99
N ALA A 436 -24.74 -22.19 -9.17
CA ALA A 436 -24.55 -21.39 -10.39
C ALA A 436 -24.42 -22.28 -11.66
N VAL A 437 -23.69 -23.38 -11.57
CA VAL A 437 -23.59 -24.36 -12.67
C VAL A 437 -24.92 -25.06 -12.94
N LYS A 438 -25.64 -25.50 -11.88
CA LYS A 438 -26.96 -26.06 -12.01
C LYS A 438 -27.95 -25.07 -12.64
N ALA A 439 -27.98 -23.82 -12.17
CA ALA A 439 -28.83 -22.77 -12.72
C ALA A 439 -28.54 -22.53 -14.21
N TRP A 440 -27.27 -22.55 -14.60
CA TRP A 440 -26.88 -22.44 -16.00
C TRP A 440 -27.43 -23.60 -16.84
N LEU A 441 -27.30 -24.84 -16.37
CA LEU A 441 -27.83 -26.04 -17.06
C LEU A 441 -29.37 -25.99 -17.20
N VAL A 442 -30.05 -25.60 -16.15
CA VAL A 442 -31.54 -25.46 -16.16
C VAL A 442 -31.96 -24.37 -17.14
N ALA A 443 -31.28 -23.22 -17.17
CA ALA A 443 -31.52 -22.13 -18.11
C ALA A 443 -31.30 -22.55 -19.57
N HIS A 444 -30.47 -23.59 -19.80
CA HIS A 444 -30.21 -24.18 -21.15
C HIS A 444 -31.03 -25.45 -21.43
N GLY A 445 -32.14 -25.67 -20.71
CA GLY A 445 -33.15 -26.65 -21.06
C GLY A 445 -33.05 -27.98 -20.31
N ILE A 446 -32.17 -28.14 -19.34
CA ILE A 446 -32.13 -29.34 -18.50
C ILE A 446 -33.23 -29.26 -17.45
N ALA A 447 -34.07 -30.30 -17.36
CA ALA A 447 -35.10 -30.35 -16.30
C ALA A 447 -34.46 -30.32 -14.90
N ALA A 448 -34.96 -29.44 -14.03
CA ALA A 448 -34.44 -29.26 -12.68
C ALA A 448 -34.42 -30.55 -11.84
N SER A 449 -35.31 -31.49 -12.16
CA SER A 449 -35.33 -32.81 -11.51
C SER A 449 -34.16 -33.74 -11.86
N ARG A 450 -33.40 -33.40 -12.91
CA ARG A 450 -32.26 -34.20 -13.40
C ARG A 450 -30.91 -33.71 -12.84
N VAL A 451 -30.88 -32.51 -12.24
CA VAL A 451 -29.66 -31.89 -11.74
C VAL A 451 -29.89 -31.33 -10.35
N THR A 452 -29.10 -31.78 -9.40
CA THR A 452 -29.01 -31.22 -8.06
C THR A 452 -27.68 -30.52 -7.85
N SER A 453 -27.52 -29.74 -6.80
CA SER A 453 -26.27 -29.05 -6.47
C SER A 453 -25.93 -29.28 -5.02
N ARG A 454 -24.63 -29.37 -4.70
CA ARG A 454 -24.12 -29.48 -3.33
C ARG A 454 -22.72 -28.92 -3.22
N GLY A 455 -22.46 -28.15 -2.16
CA GLY A 455 -21.13 -27.73 -1.77
C GLY A 455 -20.49 -28.71 -0.80
N TYR A 456 -19.21 -28.96 -0.98
CA TYR A 456 -18.41 -29.80 -0.08
C TYR A 456 -17.29 -29.00 0.61
N GLY A 457 -17.12 -27.73 0.25
CA GLY A 457 -16.02 -26.91 0.78
C GLY A 457 -14.66 -27.55 0.51
N ASP A 458 -13.81 -27.52 1.49
CA ASP A 458 -12.48 -28.14 1.52
C ASP A 458 -12.46 -29.54 2.13
N THR A 459 -13.65 -30.12 2.46
CA THR A 459 -13.76 -31.41 3.17
C THR A 459 -13.44 -32.62 2.33
N VAL A 460 -13.46 -32.50 1.00
CA VAL A 460 -13.19 -33.60 0.03
C VAL A 460 -12.10 -33.15 -0.96
N PRO A 461 -10.84 -32.99 -0.51
CA PRO A 461 -9.76 -32.61 -1.39
C PRO A 461 -9.43 -33.75 -2.38
N LEU A 462 -9.21 -33.39 -3.63
CA LEU A 462 -8.73 -34.33 -4.66
C LEU A 462 -7.25 -34.69 -4.45
N VAL A 463 -6.48 -33.72 -4.01
CA VAL A 463 -5.05 -33.82 -3.66
C VAL A 463 -4.75 -33.05 -2.37
N PRO A 464 -3.67 -33.37 -1.61
CA PRO A 464 -3.30 -32.59 -0.45
C PRO A 464 -3.09 -31.09 -0.78
N ASN A 465 -3.56 -30.18 0.05
CA ASN A 465 -3.45 -28.73 -0.14
C ASN A 465 -2.06 -28.15 0.17
N THR A 466 -1.01 -28.81 -0.24
CA THR A 466 0.39 -28.48 0.08
C THR A 466 1.04 -27.45 -0.86
N SER A 467 0.39 -27.14 -1.99
CA SER A 467 0.88 -26.16 -2.97
C SER A 467 -0.30 -25.47 -3.68
N ASP A 468 -0.04 -24.32 -4.30
CA ASP A 468 -1.06 -23.61 -5.08
C ASP A 468 -1.54 -24.41 -6.29
N ALA A 469 -0.66 -25.20 -6.89
CA ALA A 469 -1.04 -26.12 -7.97
C ALA A 469 -2.00 -27.21 -7.47
N ASN A 470 -1.81 -27.72 -6.26
CA ASN A 470 -2.71 -28.68 -5.65
C ASN A 470 -4.03 -28.01 -5.23
N ARG A 471 -3.96 -26.83 -4.64
CA ARG A 471 -5.16 -26.03 -4.33
C ARG A 471 -5.98 -25.73 -5.57
N PHE A 472 -5.32 -25.42 -6.69
CA PHE A 472 -6.01 -25.23 -7.97
C PHE A 472 -6.81 -26.47 -8.41
N LYS A 473 -6.28 -27.70 -8.22
CA LYS A 473 -6.99 -28.95 -8.51
C LYS A 473 -8.18 -29.16 -7.57
N ASN A 474 -8.05 -28.74 -6.32
CA ASN A 474 -9.11 -28.86 -5.33
C ASN A 474 -10.26 -27.87 -5.59
N ARG A 475 -9.98 -26.69 -6.18
CA ARG A 475 -11.01 -25.75 -6.64
C ARG A 475 -11.65 -26.24 -7.92
N ARG A 476 -12.62 -27.13 -7.82
CA ARG A 476 -13.21 -27.83 -8.96
C ARG A 476 -14.73 -28.01 -8.83
N VAL A 477 -15.32 -28.42 -9.93
CA VAL A 477 -16.70 -28.90 -10.03
C VAL A 477 -16.67 -30.35 -10.50
N GLU A 478 -17.52 -31.18 -9.91
CA GLU A 478 -17.74 -32.58 -10.33
C GLU A 478 -19.21 -32.81 -10.64
N LEU A 479 -19.49 -33.82 -11.45
CA LEU A 479 -20.82 -34.39 -11.62
C LEU A 479 -20.82 -35.75 -10.96
N HIS A 480 -21.62 -35.90 -9.91
CA HIS A 480 -21.78 -37.18 -9.21
C HIS A 480 -23.12 -37.83 -9.56
N ARG A 481 -23.07 -39.07 -10.07
CA ARG A 481 -24.28 -39.79 -10.48
C ARG A 481 -24.96 -40.36 -9.25
N PRO A 482 -26.28 -40.09 -9.03
CA PRO A 482 -27.01 -40.69 -7.94
C PRO A 482 -27.11 -42.21 -8.12
N ASN A 483 -26.99 -42.93 -7.01
CA ASN A 483 -27.12 -44.39 -6.97
C ASN A 483 -26.03 -45.18 -7.75
N CYS A 484 -24.92 -44.55 -8.09
CA CYS A 484 -23.76 -45.20 -8.64
C CYS A 484 -22.95 -45.85 -7.48
N ARG A 485 -22.71 -47.17 -7.55
CA ARG A 485 -21.90 -47.93 -6.59
C ARG A 485 -20.65 -48.50 -7.26
#